data_7e1590cc2ceea644fe65db2720422c73
#
_entry.id   7e1590cc2ceea644fe65db2720422c73
#
_cell.length_a   1.000
_cell.length_b   1.000
_cell.length_c   1.000
_cell.angle_alpha   90.00
_cell.angle_beta   90.00
_cell.angle_gamma   90.00
#
_symmetry.space_group_name_H-M   'P 1'
#
loop_
_entity.id
_entity.type
_entity.pdbx_description
1 polymer ?
#
loop_
_entity_poly.entity_id
_entity_poly.type
_entity_poly.pdbx_seq_one_letter_code
_entity_poly.pdbx_strand_id
1 'polypeptide(L)' 'MTKILYVEDNEDNVYMLSRRLKRKGFEIVIAVDGEQGVEMASSEKPDLILMDLSLPKMDG' A
#
# COMPACT_ATOMS: atom_id res chain seq x y z
N MET A 1 -2.85 15.75 6.41
CA MET A 1 -3.42 14.41 6.42
C MET A 1 -2.34 13.41 6.07
N THR A 2 -2.28 12.32 6.81
CA THR A 2 -1.25 11.30 6.56
C THR A 2 -1.58 10.52 5.29
N LYS A 3 -0.61 10.42 4.41
CA LYS A 3 -0.74 9.68 3.18
C LYS A 3 -0.01 8.34 3.31
N ILE A 4 -0.68 7.25 3.03
CA ILE A 4 -0.12 5.90 3.14
C ILE A 4 -0.11 5.25 1.77
N LEU A 5 1.06 4.75 1.39
CA LEU A 5 1.19 3.93 0.20
C LEU A 5 1.09 2.47 0.63
N TYR A 6 0.11 1.77 0.10
CA TYR A 6 -0.14 0.38 0.46
C TYR A 6 0.19 -0.51 -0.74
N VAL A 7 1.18 -1.38 -0.58
CA VAL A 7 1.63 -2.27 -1.65
C VAL A 7 0.99 -3.64 -1.42
N GLU A 8 0.08 -4.03 -2.30
CA GLU A 8 -0.68 -5.25 -2.13
C GLU A 8 -1.28 -5.67 -3.47
N ASP A 9 -1.12 -6.93 -3.85
CA ASP A 9 -1.64 -7.40 -5.12
C ASP A 9 -3.00 -8.08 -5.00
N ASN A 10 -3.46 -8.38 -3.79
CA ASN A 10 -4.75 -9.02 -3.58
C ASN A 10 -5.84 -7.96 -3.43
N GLU A 11 -6.80 -7.95 -4.36
CA GLU A 11 -7.82 -6.91 -4.38
C GLU A 11 -8.69 -6.93 -3.13
N ASP A 12 -8.97 -8.10 -2.60
CA ASP A 12 -9.80 -8.19 -1.41
C ASP A 12 -9.09 -7.57 -0.21
N ASN A 13 -7.79 -7.83 -0.08
CA ASN A 13 -7.01 -7.23 0.99
C ASN A 13 -6.94 -5.73 0.84
N VAL A 14 -6.74 -5.26 -0.39
CA VAL A 14 -6.72 -3.82 -0.66
C VAL A 14 -8.03 -3.19 -0.23
N TYR A 15 -9.13 -3.80 -0.61
CA TYR A 15 -10.45 -3.24 -0.30
C TYR A 15 -10.65 -3.15 1.20
N MET A 16 -10.36 -4.23 1.92
CA MET A 16 -10.63 -4.28 3.35
C MET A 16 -9.78 -3.30 4.13
N LEU A 17 -8.47 -3.32 3.86
CA LEU A 17 -7.57 -2.49 4.65
C LEU A 17 -7.74 -1.01 4.29
N SER A 18 -7.89 -0.70 3.01
CA SER A 18 -8.04 0.70 2.62
C SER A 18 -9.31 1.32 3.19
N ARG A 19 -10.39 0.54 3.29
CA ARG A 19 -11.60 1.05 3.92
C ARG A 19 -11.35 1.41 5.37
N ARG A 20 -10.66 0.54 6.09
CA ARG A 20 -10.37 0.80 7.50
C ARG A 20 -9.54 2.04 7.67
N LEU A 21 -8.52 2.18 6.84
CA LEU A 21 -7.60 3.32 6.97
C LEU A 21 -8.28 4.63 6.59
N LYS A 22 -9.11 4.60 5.55
CA LYS A 22 -9.85 5.78 5.16
C LYS A 22 -10.80 6.23 6.24
N ARG A 23 -11.41 5.29 6.94
CA ARG A 23 -12.31 5.63 8.03
C ARG A 23 -11.58 6.34 9.17
N LYS A 24 -10.31 6.10 9.30
CA LYS A 24 -9.50 6.76 10.32
C LYS A 24 -8.94 8.10 9.84
N GLY A 25 -9.23 8.48 8.61
CA GLY A 25 -8.83 9.77 8.09
C GLY A 25 -7.54 9.77 7.30
N PHE A 26 -6.99 8.60 6.98
CA PHE A 26 -5.77 8.54 6.18
C PHE A 26 -6.08 8.64 4.70
N GLU A 27 -5.14 9.20 3.95
CA GLU A 27 -5.19 9.17 2.51
C GLU A 27 -4.43 7.94 2.04
N ILE A 28 -5.04 7.15 1.16
CA ILE A 28 -4.46 5.87 0.74
C ILE A 28 -4.19 5.88 -0.75
N VAL A 29 -2.98 5.48 -1.15
CA VAL A 29 -2.65 5.21 -2.53
C VAL A 29 -2.20 3.75 -2.61
N ILE A 30 -2.55 3.08 -3.70
CA ILE A 30 -2.37 1.64 -3.84
C ILE A 30 -1.37 1.34 -4.93
N ALA A 31 -0.42 0.45 -4.62
CA ALA A 31 0.47 -0.13 -5.61
C ALA A 31 0.21 -1.63 -5.64
N VAL A 32 0.19 -2.20 -6.83
CA VAL A 32 -0.19 -3.62 -6.98
C VAL A 32 1.02 -4.55 -6.94
N ASP A 33 2.23 -4.01 -7.01
CA ASP A 33 3.43 -4.82 -6.90
C ASP A 33 4.59 -3.94 -6.43
N GLY A 34 5.73 -4.57 -6.22
CA GLY A 34 6.88 -3.86 -5.70
C GLY A 34 7.42 -2.80 -6.64
N GLU A 35 7.37 -3.06 -7.92
CA GLU A 35 7.86 -2.11 -8.91
C GLU A 35 7.01 -0.85 -8.90
N GLN A 36 5.71 -1.01 -8.92
CA GLN A 36 4.81 0.13 -8.84
C GLN A 36 4.95 0.83 -7.50
N GLY A 37 5.19 0.05 -6.43
CA GLY A 37 5.41 0.63 -5.13
C GLY A 37 6.60 1.56 -5.09
N VAL A 38 7.70 1.17 -5.72
CA VAL A 38 8.90 2.01 -5.77
C VAL A 38 8.61 3.30 -6.52
N GLU A 39 7.93 3.19 -7.66
CA GLU A 39 7.59 4.37 -8.44
C GLU A 39 6.70 5.31 -7.64
N MET A 40 5.71 4.78 -6.99
CA MET A 40 4.75 5.60 -6.26
C MET A 40 5.35 6.18 -4.98
N ALA A 41 6.29 5.47 -4.38
CA ALA A 41 6.98 6.03 -3.23
C ALA A 41 7.69 7.32 -3.60
N SER A 42 8.18 7.39 -4.82
CA SER A 42 8.86 8.59 -5.31
C SER A 42 7.88 9.66 -5.76
N SER A 43 6.84 9.26 -6.50
CA SER A 43 5.93 10.23 -7.11
C SER A 43 4.87 10.74 -6.15
N GLU A 44 4.39 9.89 -5.24
CA GLU A 44 3.32 10.28 -4.32
C GLU A 44 3.83 10.81 -3.00
N LYS A 45 5.09 10.53 -2.68
CA LYS A 45 5.74 10.99 -1.45
C LYS A 45 4.91 10.68 -0.21
N PRO A 46 4.59 9.40 0.00
CA PRO A 46 3.76 9.03 1.14
C PRO A 46 4.50 9.23 2.46
N ASP A 47 3.73 9.43 3.51
CA ASP A 47 4.29 9.52 4.86
C ASP A 47 4.65 8.15 5.40
N LEU A 48 3.98 7.11 4.91
CA LEU A 48 4.17 5.76 5.41
C LEU A 48 3.92 4.78 4.27
N ILE A 49 4.68 3.69 4.27
CA ILE A 49 4.52 2.62 3.29
C ILE A 49 4.15 1.35 4.02
N LEU A 50 3.01 0.76 3.65
CA LEU A 50 2.60 -0.54 4.15
C LEU A 50 2.83 -1.57 3.06
N MET A 51 3.50 -2.65 3.42
CA MET A 51 3.76 -3.71 2.47
C MET A 51 3.28 -5.02 3.08
N ASP A 52 2.59 -5.82 2.30
CA ASP A 52 2.08 -7.10 2.77
C ASP A 52 3.24 -8.09 2.88
N LEU A 53 3.60 -8.43 4.09
CA LEU A 53 4.71 -9.34 4.34
C LEU A 53 4.34 -10.79 4.09
N SER A 54 3.09 -11.06 3.80
CA SER A 54 2.68 -12.41 3.48
C SER A 54 2.89 -12.73 2.00
N LEU A 55 3.40 -11.79 1.22
CA LEU A 55 3.73 -12.05 -0.17
C LEU A 55 4.78 -13.14 -0.25
N PRO A 56 4.60 -14.06 -1.11
CA PRO A 56 5.55 -15.16 -1.21
C PRO A 56 6.90 -14.68 -1.63
N LYS A 57 7.51 -14.69 -1.52
CA LYS A 57 8.43 -14.33 -1.88
C LYS A 57 9.38 -14.39 -1.93
N MET A 58 9.74 -14.15 -1.95
CA MET A 58 10.68 -14.02 -2.18
C MET A 58 11.55 -14.65 -1.50
N ASP A 59 11.73 -15.28 -1.19
CA ASP A 59 12.46 -15.87 -0.52
C ASP A 59 13.37 -16.23 -0.94
N GLY A 60 13.44 -16.11 -1.04
CA GLY A 60 14.32 -16.44 -1.37
C GLY A 60 14.88 -16.75 -1.35
#